data_865476797dc7193b9e2c69332c9e0c53
#
_entry.id   865476797dc7193b9e2c69332c9e0c53
#
_cell.length_a   1.000
_cell.length_b   1.000
_cell.length_c   1.000
_cell.angle_alpha   90.00
_cell.angle_beta   90.00
_cell.angle_gamma   90.00
#
_symmetry.space_group_name_H-M   'P 1'
#
loop_
_entity.id
_entity.type
_entity.pdbx_description
1 polymer ?
#
loop_
_entity_poly.entity_id
_entity_poly.type
_entity_poly.pdbx_seq_one_letter_code
_entity_poly.pdbx_strand_id
1 'polypeptide(L)'
;MRKGNIITIAVLVILSFVFLWLWNALGFSFTDPVDLAITIVWWVVIIAVVVAIVVTERRRRERIRTVFVADGVLYNCESGVIRLNNAADAKNYVKAIRHALNNLDYGAEAKLSQNQPRLRFKYIARSKRFSDGGRTWAGELVNVRNPQENSDFSGAEQLAKLIGAGMERDAR
;
A
#
# COMPACT_ATOMS: atom_id res chain seq x y z
N MET A 1 10.30 -0.78 2.24
CA MET A 1 10.37 0.33 3.22
C MET A 1 11.24 1.43 2.65
N ARG A 2 10.89 2.71 2.87
CA ARG A 2 11.79 3.82 2.51
C ARG A 2 13.10 3.66 3.28
N LYS A 3 14.23 3.96 2.64
CA LYS A 3 15.55 3.93 3.29
C LYS A 3 15.57 4.73 4.60
N GLY A 4 14.84 5.86 4.63
CA GLY A 4 14.67 6.67 5.84
C GLY A 4 14.03 5.93 7.03
N ASN A 5 12.98 5.13 6.79
CA ASN A 5 12.32 4.37 7.87
C ASN A 5 13.24 3.30 8.47
N ILE A 6 14.07 2.66 7.62
CA ILE A 6 15.06 1.67 8.09
C ILE A 6 16.12 2.36 8.94
N ILE A 7 16.60 3.52 8.50
CA ILE A 7 17.58 4.33 9.24
C ILE A 7 17.00 4.76 10.59
N THR A 8 15.75 5.25 10.61
CA THR A 8 15.07 5.66 11.87
C THR A 8 14.97 4.50 12.85
N ILE A 9 14.55 3.30 12.39
CA ILE A 9 14.48 2.11 13.24
C ILE A 9 15.87 1.72 13.75
N ALA A 10 16.89 1.71 12.88
CA ALA A 10 18.25 1.39 13.27
C ALA A 10 18.80 2.38 14.32
N VAL A 11 18.57 3.68 14.13
CA VAL A 11 18.97 4.72 15.10
C VAL A 11 18.27 4.52 16.43
N LEU A 12 16.96 4.25 16.46
CA LEU A 12 16.21 3.99 17.69
C LEU A 12 16.74 2.78 18.44
N VAL A 13 17.06 1.70 17.73
CA VAL A 13 17.64 0.48 18.33
C VAL A 13 19.01 0.78 18.91
N ILE A 14 19.90 1.44 18.15
CA ILE A 14 21.25 1.81 18.63
C ILE A 14 21.15 2.72 19.86
N LEU A 15 20.29 3.73 19.83
CA LEU A 15 20.08 4.67 20.93
C LEU A 15 19.60 3.93 22.20
N SER A 16 18.72 2.93 22.04
CA SER A 16 18.24 2.08 23.13
C SER A 16 19.36 1.26 23.76
N PHE A 17 20.25 0.68 22.95
CA PHE A 17 21.41 -0.05 23.47
C PHE A 17 22.40 0.87 24.19
N VAL A 18 22.69 2.06 23.64
CA VAL A 18 23.55 3.05 24.28
C VAL A 18 22.94 3.51 25.62
N PHE A 19 21.63 3.73 25.66
CA PHE A 19 20.94 4.13 26.87
C PHE A 19 20.98 3.04 27.96
N LEU A 20 20.77 1.77 27.60
CA LEU A 20 20.87 0.63 28.52
C LEU A 20 22.31 0.45 29.03
N TRP A 21 23.29 0.63 28.15
CA TRP A 21 24.70 0.54 28.55
C TRP A 21 25.07 1.67 29.51
N LEU A 22 24.66 2.93 29.22
CA LEU A 22 24.88 4.08 30.06
C LEU A 22 24.22 3.91 31.44
N TRP A 23 22.98 3.41 31.46
CA TRP A 23 22.22 3.11 32.66
C TRP A 23 22.99 2.11 33.55
N ASN A 24 23.49 1.03 32.99
CA ASN A 24 24.29 0.06 33.71
C ASN A 24 25.64 0.62 34.18
N ALA A 25 26.28 1.45 33.34
CA ALA A 25 27.58 2.07 33.69
C ALA A 25 27.46 3.12 34.81
N LEU A 26 26.29 3.80 34.92
CA LEU A 26 26.01 4.75 36.02
C LEU A 26 25.65 4.06 37.36
N GLY A 27 25.61 2.74 37.39
CA GLY A 27 25.37 1.98 38.62
C GLY A 27 23.90 1.94 39.08
N PHE A 28 22.97 2.36 38.21
CA PHE A 28 21.55 2.17 38.51
C PHE A 28 21.22 0.69 38.49
N SER A 29 20.89 0.12 39.66
CA SER A 29 20.57 -1.30 39.76
C SER A 29 19.09 -1.55 39.49
N PHE A 30 18.78 -2.65 38.81
CA PHE A 30 17.40 -3.10 38.52
C PHE A 30 16.56 -3.45 39.77
N THR A 31 17.08 -3.17 40.97
CA THR A 31 16.43 -3.46 42.25
C THR A 31 15.39 -2.43 42.63
N ASP A 32 15.38 -1.23 42.00
CA ASP A 32 14.39 -0.22 42.30
C ASP A 32 13.16 -0.39 41.41
N PRO A 33 11.94 -0.59 41.96
CA PRO A 33 10.70 -0.79 41.18
C PRO A 33 10.37 0.35 40.24
N VAL A 34 10.83 1.58 40.56
CA VAL A 34 10.64 2.76 39.71
C VAL A 34 11.48 2.65 38.45
N ASP A 35 12.72 2.18 38.54
CA ASP A 35 13.61 2.01 37.41
C ASP A 35 13.12 0.95 36.44
N LEU A 36 12.59 -0.15 36.98
CA LEU A 36 11.95 -1.19 36.19
C LEU A 36 10.74 -0.66 35.43
N ALA A 37 9.90 0.14 36.09
CA ALA A 37 8.73 0.75 35.46
C ALA A 37 9.12 1.69 34.31
N ILE A 38 10.12 2.53 34.50
CA ILE A 38 10.63 3.45 33.45
C ILE A 38 11.16 2.65 32.27
N THR A 39 11.90 1.59 32.51
CA THR A 39 12.44 0.71 31.45
C THR A 39 11.31 0.07 30.64
N ILE A 40 10.29 -0.46 31.32
CA ILE A 40 9.11 -1.04 30.64
C ILE A 40 8.40 0.00 29.78
N VAL A 41 8.12 1.19 30.33
CA VAL A 41 7.48 2.27 29.59
C VAL A 41 8.29 2.65 28.36
N TRP A 42 9.60 2.75 28.48
CA TRP A 42 10.48 3.05 27.35
C TRP A 42 10.38 2.00 26.22
N TRP A 43 10.40 0.73 26.57
CA TRP A 43 10.22 -0.35 25.58
C TRP A 43 8.84 -0.33 24.92
N VAL A 44 7.79 -0.03 25.67
CA VAL A 44 6.43 0.12 25.13
C VAL A 44 6.40 1.25 24.10
N VAL A 45 7.04 2.39 24.39
CA VAL A 45 7.12 3.53 23.46
C VAL A 45 7.86 3.12 22.18
N ILE A 46 9.00 2.44 22.28
CA ILE A 46 9.75 1.97 21.09
C ILE A 46 8.90 1.04 20.25
N ILE A 47 8.25 0.06 20.84
CA ILE A 47 7.38 -0.89 20.13
C ILE A 47 6.24 -0.15 19.44
N ALA A 48 5.60 0.80 20.14
CA ALA A 48 4.51 1.60 19.56
C ALA A 48 4.96 2.40 18.33
N VAL A 49 6.15 3.03 18.39
CA VAL A 49 6.72 3.77 17.26
C VAL A 49 7.03 2.84 16.09
N VAL A 50 7.65 1.68 16.33
CA VAL A 50 7.95 0.70 15.28
C VAL A 50 6.67 0.20 14.63
N VAL A 51 5.66 -0.16 15.41
CA VAL A 51 4.34 -0.59 14.91
C VAL A 51 3.69 0.52 14.07
N ALA A 52 3.72 1.77 14.55
CA ALA A 52 3.18 2.92 13.81
C ALA A 52 3.88 3.09 12.45
N ILE A 53 5.20 2.99 12.39
CA ILE A 53 5.97 3.07 11.14
C ILE A 53 5.58 1.93 10.19
N VAL A 54 5.48 0.70 10.67
CA VAL A 54 5.11 -0.47 9.86
C VAL A 54 3.68 -0.33 9.32
N VAL A 55 2.74 0.08 10.16
CA VAL A 55 1.33 0.25 9.76
C VAL A 55 1.18 1.38 8.74
N THR A 56 1.83 2.53 8.95
CA THR A 56 1.77 3.65 8.01
C THR A 56 2.40 3.30 6.67
N GLU A 57 3.53 2.58 6.67
CA GLU A 57 4.17 2.12 5.43
C GLU A 57 3.30 1.08 4.69
N ARG A 58 2.64 0.18 5.42
CA ARG A 58 1.71 -0.79 4.84
C ARG A 58 0.53 -0.09 4.17
N ARG A 59 -0.12 0.84 4.86
CA ARG A 59 -1.24 1.64 4.32
C ARG A 59 -0.82 2.47 3.10
N ARG A 60 0.43 3.00 3.11
CA ARG A 60 0.98 3.73 1.98
C ARG A 60 1.15 2.82 0.76
N ARG A 61 1.71 1.61 0.94
CA ARG A 61 1.87 0.63 -0.15
C ARG A 61 0.54 0.19 -0.72
N GLU A 62 -0.48 -0.03 0.11
CA GLU A 62 -1.83 -0.36 -0.34
C GLU A 62 -2.43 0.76 -1.19
N ARG A 63 -2.24 2.03 -0.82
CA ARG A 63 -2.65 3.19 -1.64
C ARG A 63 -1.95 3.24 -2.99
N ILE A 64 -0.63 3.05 -3.00
CA ILE A 64 0.15 3.05 -4.25
C ILE A 64 -0.28 1.91 -5.18
N ARG A 65 -0.65 0.75 -4.64
CA ARG A 65 -1.16 -0.39 -5.40
C ARG A 65 -2.62 -0.28 -5.82
N THR A 66 -3.26 0.83 -5.51
CA THR A 66 -4.64 1.09 -5.94
C THR A 66 -4.64 1.65 -7.35
N VAL A 67 -5.42 1.02 -8.23
CA VAL A 67 -5.60 1.45 -9.62
C VAL A 67 -7.06 1.79 -9.83
N PHE A 68 -7.30 2.99 -10.33
CA PHE A 68 -8.63 3.46 -10.69
C PHE A 68 -8.88 3.16 -12.17
N VAL A 69 -10.02 2.56 -12.46
CA VAL A 69 -10.41 2.09 -13.80
C VAL A 69 -11.54 2.95 -14.34
N ALA A 70 -11.32 3.54 -15.52
CA ALA A 70 -12.31 4.26 -16.30
C ALA A 70 -12.42 3.66 -17.70
N ASP A 71 -13.32 4.17 -18.55
CA ASP A 71 -13.45 3.69 -19.93
C ASP A 71 -12.18 4.01 -20.72
N GLY A 72 -11.45 2.96 -21.09
CA GLY A 72 -10.20 3.07 -21.85
C GLY A 72 -9.02 3.71 -21.12
N VAL A 73 -9.17 4.00 -19.82
CA VAL A 73 -8.14 4.72 -19.06
C VAL A 73 -7.98 4.10 -17.68
N LEU A 74 -6.74 3.92 -17.28
CA LEU A 74 -6.36 3.57 -15.92
C LEU A 74 -5.64 4.74 -15.27
N TYR A 75 -5.84 4.92 -13.99
CA TYR A 75 -5.09 5.88 -13.19
C TYR A 75 -4.48 5.21 -11.97
N ASN A 76 -3.22 5.44 -11.77
CA ASN A 76 -2.50 5.05 -10.56
C ASN A 76 -1.75 6.26 -10.01
N CYS A 77 -1.66 6.40 -8.69
CA CYS A 77 -1.07 7.58 -8.05
C CYS A 77 0.44 7.74 -8.30
N GLU A 78 1.14 6.69 -8.71
CA GLU A 78 2.58 6.75 -9.04
C GLU A 78 2.83 6.78 -10.55
N SER A 79 2.15 5.92 -11.31
CA SER A 79 2.32 5.82 -12.77
C SER A 79 1.53 6.87 -13.55
N GLY A 80 0.60 7.59 -12.89
CA GLY A 80 -0.25 8.57 -13.54
C GLY A 80 -1.35 7.94 -14.39
N VAL A 81 -1.68 8.57 -15.53
CA VAL A 81 -2.74 8.15 -16.44
C VAL A 81 -2.19 7.21 -17.51
N ILE A 82 -2.76 6.03 -17.61
CA ILE A 82 -2.42 5.00 -18.61
C ILE A 82 -3.61 4.84 -19.54
N ARG A 83 -3.44 5.13 -20.82
CA ARG A 83 -4.47 4.93 -21.84
C ARG A 83 -4.36 3.53 -22.44
N LEU A 84 -5.51 2.88 -22.62
CA LEU A 84 -5.61 1.55 -23.23
C LEU A 84 -5.93 1.69 -24.72
N ASN A 85 -5.17 1.00 -25.56
CA ASN A 85 -5.41 1.00 -27.01
C ASN A 85 -6.66 0.20 -27.40
N ASN A 86 -7.07 -0.77 -26.57
CA ASN A 86 -8.29 -1.55 -26.77
C ASN A 86 -9.01 -1.71 -25.43
N ALA A 87 -10.07 -0.91 -25.27
CA ALA A 87 -10.88 -0.87 -24.05
C ALA A 87 -12.03 -1.89 -24.03
N ALA A 88 -12.22 -2.65 -25.11
CA ALA A 88 -13.34 -3.60 -25.22
C ALA A 88 -13.10 -4.91 -24.45
N ASP A 89 -11.85 -5.25 -24.15
CA ASP A 89 -11.50 -6.53 -23.52
C ASP A 89 -10.99 -6.33 -22.09
N ALA A 90 -11.69 -6.95 -21.13
CA ALA A 90 -11.32 -6.95 -19.71
C ALA A 90 -9.90 -7.50 -19.46
N LYS A 91 -9.42 -8.43 -20.29
CA LYS A 91 -8.04 -8.95 -20.19
C LYS A 91 -7.00 -7.87 -20.44
N ASN A 92 -7.27 -6.91 -21.32
CA ASN A 92 -6.36 -5.80 -21.57
C ASN A 92 -6.24 -4.85 -20.37
N TYR A 93 -7.34 -4.60 -19.64
CA TYR A 93 -7.29 -3.87 -18.38
C TYR A 93 -6.41 -4.57 -17.35
N VAL A 94 -6.60 -5.88 -17.16
CA VAL A 94 -5.82 -6.66 -16.20
C VAL A 94 -4.34 -6.70 -16.58
N LYS A 95 -4.02 -6.81 -17.88
CA LYS A 95 -2.65 -6.77 -18.39
C LYS A 95 -1.98 -5.43 -18.11
N ALA A 96 -2.71 -4.33 -18.35
CA ALA A 96 -2.21 -2.99 -18.09
C ALA A 96 -2.07 -2.69 -16.58
N ILE A 97 -3.02 -3.13 -15.74
CA ILE A 97 -2.90 -3.04 -14.28
C ILE A 97 -1.68 -3.83 -13.79
N ARG A 98 -1.49 -5.06 -14.26
CA ARG A 98 -0.33 -5.88 -13.92
C ARG A 98 0.98 -5.21 -14.33
N HIS A 99 1.02 -4.62 -15.52
CA HIS A 99 2.19 -3.88 -16.00
C HIS A 99 2.47 -2.65 -15.13
N ALA A 100 1.45 -1.87 -14.81
CA ALA A 100 1.58 -0.73 -13.90
C ALA A 100 2.12 -1.14 -12.53
N LEU A 101 1.54 -2.21 -11.93
CA LEU A 101 1.95 -2.70 -10.61
C LEU A 101 3.38 -3.27 -10.60
N ASN A 102 3.86 -3.85 -11.70
CA ASN A 102 5.23 -4.34 -11.82
C ASN A 102 6.27 -3.21 -11.88
N ASN A 103 5.87 -2.06 -12.39
CA ASN A 103 6.76 -0.91 -12.59
C ASN A 103 6.67 0.12 -11.45
N LEU A 104 6.05 -0.23 -10.31
CA LEU A 104 5.98 0.65 -9.15
C LEU A 104 7.32 0.67 -8.40
N ASP A 105 7.92 1.85 -8.28
CA ASP A 105 9.13 2.08 -7.50
C ASP A 105 8.84 2.39 -6.03
N TYR A 106 7.56 2.58 -5.66
CA TYR A 106 7.13 3.04 -4.34
C TYR A 106 7.80 4.35 -3.90
N GLY A 107 8.15 5.16 -4.87
CA GLY A 107 8.80 6.46 -4.69
C GLY A 107 7.86 7.57 -4.23
N ALA A 108 7.76 8.63 -4.99
CA ALA A 108 6.84 9.74 -4.75
C ALA A 108 5.53 9.52 -5.50
N GLU A 109 4.42 9.97 -4.94
CA GLU A 109 3.16 10.04 -5.67
C GLU A 109 3.30 11.06 -6.80
N ALA A 110 2.85 10.70 -8.01
CA ALA A 110 2.85 11.62 -9.14
C ALA A 110 1.92 12.79 -8.82
N LYS A 111 2.43 14.01 -8.92
CA LYS A 111 1.59 15.20 -8.80
C LYS A 111 0.67 15.27 -10.01
N LEU A 112 -0.64 15.18 -9.78
CA LEU A 112 -1.63 15.41 -10.82
C LEU A 112 -1.49 16.84 -11.35
N SER A 113 -1.37 16.98 -12.67
CA SER A 113 -1.44 18.28 -13.31
C SER A 113 -2.84 18.85 -13.10
N GLN A 114 -2.95 20.13 -12.70
CA GLN A 114 -4.24 20.80 -12.49
C GLN A 114 -5.12 20.87 -13.75
N ASN A 115 -4.52 20.70 -14.93
CA ASN A 115 -5.19 20.77 -16.24
C ASN A 115 -5.65 19.40 -16.78
N GLN A 116 -5.66 18.33 -15.96
CA GLN A 116 -6.14 17.04 -16.45
C GLN A 116 -7.68 17.00 -16.51
N PRO A 117 -8.26 16.43 -17.58
CA PRO A 117 -9.69 16.26 -17.69
C PRO A 117 -10.23 15.41 -16.53
N ARG A 118 -11.40 15.76 -16.02
CA ARG A 118 -12.06 14.98 -14.96
C ARG A 118 -12.41 13.60 -15.48
N LEU A 119 -11.74 12.57 -14.98
CA LEU A 119 -12.01 11.17 -15.29
C LEU A 119 -13.12 10.65 -14.38
N ARG A 120 -14.13 9.99 -14.96
CA ARG A 120 -15.14 9.26 -14.19
C ARG A 120 -14.68 7.81 -14.05
N PHE A 121 -14.28 7.43 -12.85
CA PHE A 121 -13.89 6.07 -12.57
C PHE A 121 -15.12 5.20 -12.34
N LYS A 122 -15.09 3.98 -12.86
CA LYS A 122 -16.13 2.97 -12.70
C LYS A 122 -15.77 1.98 -11.63
N TYR A 123 -14.52 1.55 -11.61
CA TYR A 123 -14.01 0.56 -10.65
C TYR A 123 -12.72 1.04 -9.99
N ILE A 124 -12.48 0.53 -8.78
CA ILE A 124 -11.24 0.74 -8.05
C ILE A 124 -10.68 -0.64 -7.73
N ALA A 125 -9.56 -1.00 -8.35
CA ALA A 125 -8.83 -2.23 -8.08
C ALA A 125 -7.79 -1.97 -6.97
N ARG A 126 -8.02 -2.50 -5.78
CA ARG A 126 -7.11 -2.42 -4.63
C ARG A 126 -6.33 -3.72 -4.50
N SER A 127 -5.05 -3.71 -4.82
CA SER A 127 -4.20 -4.89 -4.72
C SER A 127 -3.59 -4.99 -3.32
N LYS A 128 -4.16 -5.86 -2.47
CA LYS A 128 -3.69 -6.12 -1.09
C LYS A 128 -2.36 -6.88 -1.10
N ARG A 129 -2.24 -7.88 -1.99
CA ARG A 129 -1.01 -8.66 -2.21
C ARG A 129 -0.68 -8.65 -3.68
N PHE A 130 0.57 -8.36 -4.00
CA PHE A 130 1.09 -8.43 -5.36
C PHE A 130 2.58 -8.76 -5.29
N SER A 131 2.99 -9.92 -5.80
CA SER A 131 4.38 -10.36 -5.84
C SER A 131 4.65 -11.22 -7.07
N ASP A 132 5.91 -11.46 -7.35
CA ASP A 132 6.41 -12.34 -8.40
C ASP A 132 5.84 -12.05 -9.80
N GLY A 133 5.75 -10.77 -10.15
CA GLY A 133 5.20 -10.35 -11.44
C GLY A 133 3.71 -10.67 -11.59
N GLY A 134 2.96 -10.78 -10.48
CA GLY A 134 1.54 -11.09 -10.44
C GLY A 134 1.20 -12.57 -10.36
N ARG A 135 2.15 -13.44 -9.99
CA ARG A 135 1.84 -14.84 -9.64
C ARG A 135 1.00 -14.89 -8.36
N THR A 136 1.39 -14.11 -7.35
CA THR A 136 0.59 -13.94 -6.14
C THR A 136 -0.08 -12.57 -6.20
N TRP A 137 -1.31 -12.54 -6.68
CA TRP A 137 -2.10 -11.33 -6.78
C TRP A 137 -3.46 -11.52 -6.13
N ALA A 138 -3.71 -10.78 -5.07
CA ALA A 138 -4.99 -10.79 -4.38
C ALA A 138 -5.38 -9.36 -3.97
N GLY A 139 -6.66 -9.08 -4.03
CA GLY A 139 -7.18 -7.76 -3.71
C GLY A 139 -8.69 -7.71 -3.75
N GLU A 140 -9.19 -6.48 -3.83
CA GLU A 140 -10.62 -6.22 -3.93
C GLU A 140 -10.90 -5.28 -5.11
N LEU A 141 -11.99 -5.55 -5.81
CA LEU A 141 -12.56 -4.68 -6.84
C LEU A 141 -13.80 -4.00 -6.26
N VAL A 142 -13.74 -2.68 -6.18
CA VAL A 142 -14.85 -1.85 -5.67
C VAL A 142 -15.55 -1.21 -6.84
N ASN A 143 -16.87 -1.35 -6.92
CA ASN A 143 -17.69 -0.60 -7.86
C ASN A 143 -17.95 0.80 -7.29
N VAL A 144 -17.56 1.85 -8.03
CA VAL A 144 -17.71 3.24 -7.56
C VAL A 144 -19.18 3.65 -7.45
N ARG A 145 -20.07 3.09 -8.28
CA ARG A 145 -21.51 3.36 -8.23
C ARG A 145 -22.18 2.68 -7.03
N ASN A 146 -21.71 1.50 -6.64
CA ASN A 146 -22.18 0.76 -5.48
C ASN A 146 -21.01 0.28 -4.61
N PRO A 147 -20.47 1.15 -3.74
CA PRO A 147 -19.30 0.82 -2.92
C PRO A 147 -19.51 -0.32 -1.91
N GLN A 148 -20.77 -0.74 -1.71
CA GLN A 148 -21.09 -1.85 -0.82
C GLN A 148 -20.92 -3.23 -1.50
N GLU A 149 -20.94 -3.27 -2.83
CA GLU A 149 -20.68 -4.48 -3.62
C GLU A 149 -19.17 -4.61 -3.90
N ASN A 150 -18.41 -4.93 -2.87
CA ASN A 150 -16.98 -5.23 -3.04
C ASN A 150 -16.82 -6.70 -3.40
N SER A 151 -16.01 -6.97 -4.41
CA SER A 151 -15.68 -8.33 -4.82
C SER A 151 -14.21 -8.60 -4.60
N ASP A 152 -13.88 -9.56 -3.75
CA ASP A 152 -12.50 -10.02 -3.58
C ASP A 152 -12.07 -10.84 -4.79
N PHE A 153 -10.81 -10.68 -5.19
CA PHE A 153 -10.22 -11.47 -6.26
C PHE A 153 -8.89 -12.09 -5.83
N SER A 154 -8.63 -13.29 -6.37
CA SER A 154 -7.38 -14.01 -6.22
C SER A 154 -6.89 -14.43 -7.62
N GLY A 155 -5.93 -13.66 -8.14
CA GLY A 155 -5.35 -13.86 -9.46
C GLY A 155 -5.93 -12.98 -10.57
N ALA A 156 -5.18 -12.93 -11.67
CA ALA A 156 -5.50 -12.10 -12.82
C ALA A 156 -6.80 -12.52 -13.53
N GLU A 157 -7.08 -13.84 -13.60
CA GLU A 157 -8.26 -14.36 -14.29
C GLU A 157 -9.56 -13.97 -13.58
N GLN A 158 -9.57 -14.06 -12.24
CA GLN A 158 -10.75 -13.66 -11.48
C GLN A 158 -10.99 -12.16 -11.59
N LEU A 159 -9.94 -11.34 -11.55
CA LEU A 159 -10.05 -9.90 -11.77
C LEU A 159 -10.60 -9.59 -13.17
N ALA A 160 -10.16 -10.31 -14.21
CA ALA A 160 -10.67 -10.15 -15.57
C ALA A 160 -12.17 -10.49 -15.66
N LYS A 161 -12.62 -11.57 -15.02
CA LYS A 161 -14.04 -11.94 -14.95
C LYS A 161 -14.88 -10.86 -14.27
N LEU A 162 -14.41 -10.32 -13.15
CA LEU A 162 -15.11 -9.26 -12.41
C LEU A 162 -15.22 -7.97 -13.20
N ILE A 163 -14.14 -7.53 -13.85
CA ILE A 163 -14.15 -6.33 -14.72
C ILE A 163 -15.07 -6.57 -15.93
N GLY A 164 -15.00 -7.74 -16.59
CA GLY A 164 -15.84 -8.10 -17.73
C GLY A 164 -17.31 -8.10 -17.38
N ALA A 165 -17.70 -8.77 -16.29
CA ALA A 165 -19.07 -8.77 -15.80
C ALA A 165 -19.60 -7.36 -15.46
N GLY A 166 -18.72 -6.49 -14.96
CA GLY A 166 -19.04 -5.10 -14.73
C GLY A 166 -19.26 -4.31 -16.02
N MET A 167 -18.41 -4.52 -17.02
CA MET A 167 -18.53 -3.87 -18.33
C MET A 167 -19.81 -4.27 -19.05
N GLU A 168 -20.21 -5.55 -18.98
CA GLU A 168 -21.48 -6.03 -19.55
C GLU A 168 -22.72 -5.43 -18.89
N ARG A 169 -22.69 -5.20 -17.56
CA ARG A 169 -23.78 -4.54 -16.83
C ARG A 169 -23.92 -3.06 -17.21
N ASP A 170 -22.82 -2.38 -17.46
CA ASP A 170 -22.80 -0.96 -17.84
C ASP A 170 -23.24 -0.74 -19.30
N ALA A 171 -23.20 -1.79 -20.13
CA ALA A 171 -23.61 -1.74 -21.54
C ALA A 171 -25.12 -1.99 -21.75
N ARG A 172 -25.84 -2.44 -20.71
CA ARG A 172 -27.30 -2.65 -20.71
C ARG A 172 -28.02 -1.43 -20.15
#